data_8715e49d75f3147c27639739d3faefe5
#
_entry.id   8715e49d75f3147c27639739d3faefe5
#
_cell.length_a   1.000
_cell.length_b   1.000
_cell.length_c   1.000
_cell.angle_alpha   90.00
_cell.angle_beta   90.00
_cell.angle_gamma   90.00
#
_symmetry.space_group_name_H-M   'P 1'
#
loop_
_entity.id
_entity.type
_entity.pdbx_description
1 polymer ?
#
loop_
_entity_poly.entity_id
_entity_poly.type
_entity_poly.pdbx_seq_one_letter_code
_entity_poly.pdbx_strand_id
1 'polypeptide(L)'
;MLGLYLLRAERDLPPMGMAHDEIAQRIYAEHRGGVRFHSLARDLDIPDVDTAYRIQQRYTELMIGTEGDPVGYKIGLTSSRMQRMCNIDSPVSGAILANRVHRSGGELDLRRYGRLGVEFEIALRLGRDLNPADAPFNEAEMGEAVDGVCAAIELVDDRHADYSSLDAISLIADNSWNAGAVLGNFVSGWDDLSALCGIVRLNGIEIDRGYGRDVLGHPLVPLTWLANHLARTAKGLRAGDVVLTGSIAPTRFPHAGENFDFDLIGVGTVAVRVSG
;
A
#
# COMPACT_ATOMS: atom_id res chain seq x y z
N MET A 1 18.96 -57.46 -28.48
CA MET A 1 17.80 -56.64 -28.12
C MET A 1 18.30 -55.45 -27.30
N LEU A 2 18.49 -54.31 -27.96
CA LEU A 2 18.98 -53.09 -27.35
C LEU A 2 17.81 -52.29 -26.79
N GLY A 3 17.84 -52.02 -25.48
CA GLY A 3 16.94 -51.07 -24.85
C GLY A 3 17.58 -49.68 -24.82
N LEU A 4 17.09 -48.75 -25.60
CA LEU A 4 17.44 -47.35 -25.54
C LEU A 4 16.77 -46.72 -24.33
N TYR A 5 17.56 -46.32 -23.31
CA TYR A 5 17.12 -45.41 -22.27
C TYR A 5 17.26 -43.97 -22.78
N LEU A 6 16.15 -43.33 -23.05
CA LEU A 6 16.07 -41.90 -23.27
C LEU A 6 16.28 -41.19 -21.91
N LEU A 7 17.45 -40.67 -21.69
CA LEU A 7 17.71 -39.67 -20.67
C LEU A 7 16.98 -38.38 -21.03
N ARG A 8 15.84 -38.11 -20.38
CA ARG A 8 15.24 -36.79 -20.31
C ARG A 8 16.21 -35.91 -19.51
N ALA A 9 16.79 -34.94 -20.17
CA ALA A 9 17.47 -33.83 -19.49
C ALA A 9 16.39 -33.08 -18.67
N GLU A 10 16.41 -33.28 -17.36
CA GLU A 10 15.77 -32.37 -16.42
C GLU A 10 16.48 -31.02 -16.61
N ARG A 11 15.76 -30.05 -17.16
CA ARG A 11 16.23 -28.67 -17.09
C ARG A 11 16.21 -28.31 -15.62
N ASP A 12 17.39 -28.11 -15.05
CA ASP A 12 17.58 -27.47 -13.75
C ASP A 12 16.92 -26.07 -13.82
N LEU A 13 15.67 -25.97 -13.38
CA LEU A 13 15.06 -24.68 -13.10
C LEU A 13 15.85 -24.10 -11.91
N PRO A 14 16.33 -22.86 -12.00
CA PRO A 14 17.02 -22.21 -10.87
C PRO A 14 16.06 -22.22 -9.66
N PRO A 15 16.58 -22.36 -8.43
CA PRO A 15 15.74 -22.37 -7.25
C PRO A 15 14.88 -21.09 -7.24
N MET A 16 13.55 -21.23 -7.10
CA MET A 16 12.55 -20.15 -7.22
C MET A 16 12.90 -18.88 -6.43
N GLY A 17 13.70 -18.98 -5.37
CA GLY A 17 14.17 -17.84 -4.58
C GLY A 17 15.16 -16.90 -5.30
N MET A 18 15.96 -17.38 -6.22
CA MET A 18 16.91 -16.53 -6.99
C MET A 18 16.17 -15.67 -8.01
N ALA A 19 15.17 -16.21 -8.68
CA ALA A 19 14.37 -15.44 -9.64
C ALA A 19 13.62 -14.28 -8.99
N HIS A 20 13.08 -14.46 -7.78
CA HIS A 20 12.39 -13.39 -7.04
C HIS A 20 13.36 -12.29 -6.61
N ASP A 21 14.56 -12.65 -6.15
CA ASP A 21 15.60 -11.68 -5.76
C ASP A 21 16.08 -10.86 -6.95
N GLU A 22 16.28 -11.47 -8.11
CA GLU A 22 16.69 -10.78 -9.34
C GLU A 22 15.62 -9.77 -9.80
N ILE A 23 14.34 -10.18 -9.77
CA ILE A 23 13.22 -9.28 -10.12
C ILE A 23 13.14 -8.12 -9.11
N ALA A 24 13.24 -8.40 -7.81
CA ALA A 24 13.21 -7.38 -6.77
C ALA A 24 14.38 -6.37 -6.91
N GLN A 25 15.57 -6.85 -7.22
CA GLN A 25 16.75 -6.00 -7.49
C GLN A 25 16.53 -5.12 -8.74
N ARG A 26 15.90 -5.66 -9.77
CA ARG A 26 15.55 -4.90 -10.97
C ARG A 26 14.55 -3.80 -10.66
N ILE A 27 13.46 -4.10 -9.94
CA ILE A 27 12.48 -3.09 -9.50
C ILE A 27 13.18 -1.99 -8.67
N TYR A 28 14.03 -2.38 -7.73
CA TYR A 28 14.80 -1.43 -6.92
C TYR A 28 15.71 -0.53 -7.77
N ALA A 29 16.37 -1.08 -8.77
CA ALA A 29 17.23 -0.31 -9.69
C ALA A 29 16.40 0.64 -10.58
N GLU A 30 15.23 0.20 -11.04
CA GLU A 30 14.31 1.01 -11.85
C GLU A 30 13.78 2.23 -11.07
N HIS A 31 13.41 2.06 -9.79
CA HIS A 31 13.06 3.17 -8.91
C HIS A 31 14.20 4.18 -8.78
N ARG A 32 15.40 3.71 -8.51
CA ARG A 32 16.58 4.60 -8.39
C ARG A 32 16.97 5.28 -9.70
N GLY A 33 16.71 4.64 -10.82
CA GLY A 33 16.96 5.16 -12.16
C GLY A 33 15.85 6.06 -12.71
N GLY A 34 14.77 6.25 -11.96
CA GLY A 34 13.61 7.04 -12.43
C GLY A 34 12.90 6.41 -13.64
N VAL A 35 12.95 5.09 -13.76
CA VAL A 35 12.32 4.38 -14.88
C VAL A 35 10.80 4.45 -14.73
N ARG A 36 10.13 4.85 -15.82
CA ARG A 36 8.66 4.85 -15.88
C ARG A 36 8.09 3.47 -15.57
N PHE A 37 6.98 3.43 -14.81
CA PHE A 37 6.29 2.17 -14.53
C PHE A 37 5.81 1.47 -15.82
N HIS A 38 5.94 0.16 -15.85
CA HIS A 38 5.51 -0.70 -16.96
C HIS A 38 4.93 -2.02 -16.42
N SER A 39 4.35 -2.86 -17.28
CA SER A 39 3.80 -4.15 -16.85
C SER A 39 4.92 -5.13 -16.48
N LEU A 40 5.24 -5.20 -15.20
CA LEU A 40 6.22 -6.14 -14.64
C LEU A 40 5.76 -7.59 -14.83
N ALA A 41 4.45 -7.86 -14.72
CA ALA A 41 3.88 -9.18 -14.91
C ALA A 41 4.24 -9.77 -16.27
N ARG A 42 4.07 -8.97 -17.34
CA ARG A 42 4.39 -9.38 -18.71
C ARG A 42 5.89 -9.38 -18.97
N ASP A 43 6.59 -8.32 -18.56
CA ASP A 43 7.98 -8.09 -18.98
C ASP A 43 8.97 -8.92 -18.17
N LEU A 44 8.57 -9.41 -16.99
CA LEU A 44 9.39 -10.23 -16.09
C LEU A 44 8.78 -11.62 -15.83
N ASP A 45 7.72 -11.97 -16.57
CA ASP A 45 7.03 -13.27 -16.50
C ASP A 45 6.62 -13.66 -15.05
N ILE A 46 5.95 -12.72 -14.34
CA ILE A 46 5.42 -12.97 -12.99
C ILE A 46 4.07 -13.67 -13.14
N PRO A 47 3.94 -14.93 -12.73
CA PRO A 47 2.80 -15.74 -13.13
C PRO A 47 1.51 -15.49 -12.35
N ASP A 48 1.62 -15.07 -11.09
CA ASP A 48 0.49 -14.97 -10.16
C ASP A 48 0.70 -13.98 -9.02
N VAL A 49 -0.38 -13.72 -8.29
CA VAL A 49 -0.42 -12.80 -7.14
C VAL A 49 0.49 -13.25 -6.00
N ASP A 50 0.55 -14.55 -5.71
CA ASP A 50 1.38 -15.07 -4.62
C ASP A 50 2.88 -14.88 -4.92
N THR A 51 3.27 -15.04 -6.18
CA THR A 51 4.63 -14.74 -6.65
C THR A 51 4.92 -13.24 -6.58
N ALA A 52 3.97 -12.39 -6.97
CA ALA A 52 4.12 -10.93 -6.86
C ALA A 52 4.34 -10.47 -5.40
N TYR A 53 3.62 -11.05 -4.43
CA TYR A 53 3.85 -10.76 -3.01
C TYR A 53 5.21 -11.25 -2.49
N ARG A 54 5.72 -12.37 -3.01
CA ARG A 54 7.10 -12.82 -2.68
C ARG A 54 8.14 -11.84 -3.21
N ILE A 55 7.96 -11.35 -4.43
CA ILE A 55 8.83 -10.32 -5.01
C ILE A 55 8.72 -9.01 -4.23
N GLN A 56 7.51 -8.56 -3.89
CA GLN A 56 7.27 -7.39 -3.05
C GLN A 56 8.03 -7.49 -1.72
N GLN A 57 7.98 -8.65 -1.08
CA GLN A 57 8.73 -8.87 0.17
C GLN A 57 10.23 -8.67 -0.04
N ARG A 58 10.81 -9.29 -1.09
CA ARG A 58 12.24 -9.13 -1.40
C ARG A 58 12.60 -7.69 -1.74
N TYR A 59 11.74 -7.01 -2.51
CA TYR A 59 11.91 -5.59 -2.80
C TYR A 59 11.88 -4.73 -1.53
N THR A 60 10.94 -4.99 -0.63
CA THR A 60 10.86 -4.31 0.67
C THR A 60 12.12 -4.56 1.52
N GLU A 61 12.61 -5.79 1.56
CA GLU A 61 13.86 -6.15 2.28
C GLU A 61 15.08 -5.37 1.75
N LEU A 62 15.17 -5.12 0.44
CA LEU A 62 16.23 -4.29 -0.14
C LEU A 62 16.16 -2.83 0.31
N MET A 63 14.96 -2.33 0.62
CA MET A 63 14.78 -0.94 1.06
C MET A 63 15.05 -0.73 2.55
N ILE A 64 14.99 -1.76 3.40
CA ILE A 64 15.13 -1.62 4.87
C ILE A 64 16.43 -0.89 5.24
N GLY A 65 17.52 -1.18 4.57
CA GLY A 65 18.82 -0.56 4.87
C GLY A 65 18.88 0.97 4.70
N THR A 66 17.97 1.54 3.90
CA THR A 66 17.92 3.00 3.64
C THR A 66 16.65 3.63 4.19
N GLU A 67 15.54 2.91 4.18
CA GLU A 67 14.21 3.43 4.51
C GLU A 67 13.70 2.97 5.89
N GLY A 68 14.48 2.14 6.59
CA GLY A 68 14.11 1.59 7.90
C GLY A 68 13.12 0.42 7.80
N ASP A 69 12.83 -0.18 8.95
CA ASP A 69 11.92 -1.32 9.03
C ASP A 69 10.48 -0.94 8.67
N PRO A 70 9.67 -1.91 8.20
CA PRO A 70 8.23 -1.71 8.05
C PRO A 70 7.57 -1.31 9.39
N VAL A 71 6.73 -0.30 9.36
CA VAL A 71 5.98 0.23 10.51
C VAL A 71 4.46 0.13 10.30
N GLY A 72 4.06 -0.55 9.25
CA GLY A 72 2.66 -0.76 8.90
C GLY A 72 2.46 -1.06 7.43
N TYR A 73 1.22 -0.90 6.98
CA TYR A 73 0.79 -1.28 5.64
C TYR A 73 -0.19 -0.26 5.07
N LYS A 74 -0.20 -0.14 3.75
CA LYS A 74 -1.28 0.48 3.00
C LYS A 74 -2.13 -0.60 2.33
N ILE A 75 -3.41 -0.29 2.11
CA ILE A 75 -4.32 -1.17 1.39
C ILE A 75 -4.86 -0.41 0.18
N GLY A 76 -4.59 -0.90 -1.00
CA GLY A 76 -5.06 -0.34 -2.27
C GLY A 76 -6.19 -1.17 -2.89
N LEU A 77 -6.76 -0.66 -3.98
CA LEU A 77 -7.88 -1.29 -4.70
C LEU A 77 -9.09 -1.56 -3.79
N THR A 78 -9.40 -0.61 -2.91
CA THR A 78 -10.48 -0.71 -1.91
C THR A 78 -11.86 -0.32 -2.45
N SER A 79 -12.04 -0.43 -3.76
CA SER A 79 -13.35 -0.30 -4.42
C SER A 79 -13.50 -1.30 -5.55
N SER A 80 -14.73 -1.78 -5.78
CA SER A 80 -15.04 -2.73 -6.86
C SER A 80 -14.68 -2.19 -8.25
N ARG A 81 -14.68 -0.85 -8.44
CA ARG A 81 -14.27 -0.21 -9.69
C ARG A 81 -12.77 -0.42 -9.94
N MET A 82 -11.94 -0.15 -8.93
CA MET A 82 -10.48 -0.29 -9.04
C MET A 82 -10.06 -1.75 -9.18
N GLN A 83 -10.71 -2.65 -8.45
CA GLN A 83 -10.49 -4.09 -8.58
C GLN A 83 -10.76 -4.58 -10.00
N ARG A 84 -11.90 -4.20 -10.59
CA ARG A 84 -12.19 -4.57 -11.99
C ARG A 84 -11.20 -3.98 -12.99
N MET A 85 -10.73 -2.74 -12.76
CA MET A 85 -9.72 -2.10 -13.62
C MET A 85 -8.40 -2.88 -13.63
N CYS A 86 -7.99 -3.42 -12.49
CA CYS A 86 -6.75 -4.19 -12.33
C CYS A 86 -6.94 -5.70 -12.51
N ASN A 87 -8.14 -6.14 -12.93
CA ASN A 87 -8.50 -7.55 -13.13
C ASN A 87 -8.21 -8.43 -11.90
N ILE A 88 -8.65 -7.97 -10.73
CA ILE A 88 -8.56 -8.68 -9.45
C ILE A 88 -9.88 -8.54 -8.70
N ASP A 89 -10.18 -9.43 -7.76
CA ASP A 89 -11.41 -9.45 -6.96
C ASP A 89 -11.16 -9.18 -5.46
N SER A 90 -9.95 -8.76 -5.12
CA SER A 90 -9.54 -8.46 -3.75
C SER A 90 -8.76 -7.15 -3.69
N PRO A 91 -8.63 -6.55 -2.49
CA PRO A 91 -7.65 -5.50 -2.26
C PRO A 91 -6.22 -5.98 -2.47
N VAL A 92 -5.28 -5.03 -2.47
CA VAL A 92 -3.84 -5.29 -2.49
C VAL A 92 -3.17 -4.53 -1.34
N SER A 93 -2.00 -4.98 -0.91
CA SER A 93 -1.26 -4.30 0.16
C SER A 93 0.16 -3.95 -0.25
N GLY A 94 0.72 -2.94 0.42
CA GLY A 94 2.12 -2.56 0.36
C GLY A 94 2.64 -2.22 1.76
N ALA A 95 3.93 -2.42 2.00
CA ALA A 95 4.57 -2.07 3.27
C ALA A 95 4.88 -0.57 3.33
N ILE A 96 4.69 0.04 4.50
CA ILE A 96 5.10 1.41 4.81
C ILE A 96 6.40 1.35 5.62
N LEU A 97 7.46 1.99 5.13
CA LEU A 97 8.77 2.00 5.76
C LEU A 97 8.95 3.20 6.67
N ALA A 98 9.67 3.03 7.78
CA ALA A 98 9.76 4.00 8.86
C ALA A 98 10.23 5.39 8.42
N ASN A 99 11.26 5.47 7.56
CA ASN A 99 11.82 6.74 7.09
C ASN A 99 10.95 7.44 6.03
N ARG A 100 9.89 6.78 5.56
CA ARG A 100 8.89 7.31 4.63
C ARG A 100 7.63 7.81 5.33
N VAL A 101 7.60 7.76 6.66
CA VAL A 101 6.50 8.33 7.45
C VAL A 101 6.84 9.75 7.85
N HIS A 102 6.01 10.69 7.41
CA HIS A 102 6.14 12.11 7.67
C HIS A 102 5.09 12.58 8.67
N ARG A 103 5.41 13.65 9.39
CA ARG A 103 4.44 14.32 10.25
C ARG A 103 3.65 15.36 9.48
N SER A 104 2.40 15.58 9.90
CA SER A 104 1.56 16.65 9.38
C SER A 104 2.26 18.02 9.41
N GLY A 105 2.03 18.82 8.38
CA GLY A 105 2.64 20.15 8.19
C GLY A 105 4.03 20.12 7.54
N GLY A 106 4.52 18.93 7.20
CA GLY A 106 5.78 18.74 6.47
C GLY A 106 5.74 19.24 5.02
N GLU A 107 6.91 19.19 4.39
CA GLU A 107 7.09 19.57 2.99
C GLU A 107 7.53 18.33 2.18
N LEU A 108 6.92 18.15 1.02
CA LEU A 108 7.25 17.10 0.03
C LEU A 108 7.94 17.74 -1.18
N ASP A 109 9.13 17.29 -1.49
CA ASP A 109 9.86 17.70 -2.69
C ASP A 109 9.53 16.77 -3.85
N LEU A 110 8.83 17.28 -4.87
CA LEU A 110 8.41 16.52 -6.06
C LEU A 110 9.58 15.85 -6.80
N ARG A 111 10.78 16.43 -6.72
CA ARG A 111 11.98 15.88 -7.39
C ARG A 111 12.41 14.53 -6.84
N ARG A 112 11.88 14.11 -5.69
CA ARG A 112 12.15 12.80 -5.07
C ARG A 112 11.28 11.67 -5.61
N TYR A 113 10.30 11.97 -6.46
CA TYR A 113 9.31 11.03 -6.97
C TYR A 113 9.33 11.03 -8.49
N GLY A 114 8.99 9.91 -9.10
CA GLY A 114 8.73 9.84 -10.53
C GLY A 114 7.47 10.62 -10.91
N ARG A 115 6.36 10.36 -10.23
CA ARG A 115 5.13 11.17 -10.24
C ARG A 115 4.39 10.97 -8.93
N LEU A 116 4.49 11.94 -8.03
CA LEU A 116 3.80 11.89 -6.75
C LEU A 116 2.28 11.98 -6.93
N GLY A 117 1.56 11.02 -6.38
CA GLY A 117 0.14 11.08 -6.08
C GLY A 117 -0.07 11.21 -4.57
N VAL A 118 -1.13 11.89 -4.17
CA VAL A 118 -1.59 11.95 -2.77
C VAL A 118 -3.00 11.41 -2.66
N GLU A 119 -3.21 10.53 -1.68
CA GLU A 119 -4.47 9.87 -1.38
C GLU A 119 -4.89 10.17 0.05
N PHE A 120 -6.18 10.34 0.31
CA PHE A 120 -6.71 10.85 1.58
C PHE A 120 -7.44 9.72 2.30
N GLU A 121 -6.90 9.32 3.46
CA GLU A 121 -7.25 8.06 4.08
C GLU A 121 -7.55 8.17 5.57
N ILE A 122 -8.27 7.17 6.08
CA ILE A 122 -8.37 6.89 7.50
C ILE A 122 -7.22 5.93 7.84
N ALA A 123 -6.34 6.33 8.75
CA ALA A 123 -5.30 5.46 9.28
C ALA A 123 -5.73 4.87 10.61
N LEU A 124 -5.52 3.56 10.76
CA LEU A 124 -5.78 2.80 11.99
C LEU A 124 -4.45 2.34 12.59
N ARG A 125 -4.27 2.51 13.90
CA ARG A 125 -3.11 1.99 14.62
C ARG A 125 -3.52 0.80 15.48
N LEU A 126 -2.73 -0.27 15.46
CA LEU A 126 -2.96 -1.47 16.26
C LEU A 126 -2.47 -1.25 17.69
N GLY A 127 -3.28 -1.58 18.68
CA GLY A 127 -2.94 -1.56 20.12
C GLY A 127 -2.41 -2.89 20.64
N ARG A 128 -2.54 -3.97 19.88
CA ARG A 128 -2.06 -5.31 20.24
C ARG A 128 -1.57 -6.09 19.02
N ASP A 129 -0.76 -7.09 19.28
CA ASP A 129 -0.34 -8.03 18.25
C ASP A 129 -1.52 -8.89 17.78
N LEU A 130 -1.56 -9.18 16.48
CA LEU A 130 -2.45 -10.17 15.87
C LEU A 130 -1.59 -11.37 15.45
N ASN A 131 -1.70 -12.46 16.22
CA ASN A 131 -0.95 -13.66 15.93
C ASN A 131 -1.56 -14.36 14.71
N PRO A 132 -0.80 -14.65 13.64
CA PRO A 132 -1.31 -15.33 12.46
C PRO A 132 -1.91 -16.71 12.73
N ALA A 133 -1.54 -17.36 13.84
CA ALA A 133 -2.13 -18.64 14.24
C ALA A 133 -3.60 -18.53 14.70
N ASP A 134 -4.05 -17.32 15.03
CA ASP A 134 -5.43 -17.08 15.49
C ASP A 134 -6.38 -16.77 14.31
N ALA A 135 -5.85 -16.69 13.07
CA ALA A 135 -6.68 -16.46 11.88
C ALA A 135 -7.66 -17.66 11.64
N PRO A 136 -8.83 -17.43 11.03
CA PRO A 136 -9.26 -16.17 10.42
C PRO A 136 -9.84 -15.16 11.42
N PHE A 137 -9.48 -13.91 11.26
CA PHE A 137 -10.01 -12.79 12.03
C PHE A 137 -11.30 -12.24 11.42
N ASN A 138 -12.12 -11.58 12.26
CA ASN A 138 -13.33 -10.87 11.85
C ASN A 138 -13.27 -9.37 12.20
N GLU A 139 -14.24 -8.58 11.72
CA GLU A 139 -14.25 -7.13 11.91
C GLU A 139 -14.38 -6.70 13.38
N ALA A 140 -15.09 -7.48 14.21
CA ALA A 140 -15.23 -7.16 15.64
C ALA A 140 -13.88 -7.29 16.36
N GLU A 141 -13.12 -8.35 16.09
CA GLU A 141 -11.76 -8.55 16.62
C GLU A 141 -10.80 -7.46 16.14
N MET A 142 -10.96 -6.99 14.90
CA MET A 142 -10.18 -5.87 14.38
C MET A 142 -10.52 -4.56 15.08
N GLY A 143 -11.82 -4.30 15.34
CA GLY A 143 -12.25 -3.13 16.10
C GLY A 143 -11.65 -3.10 17.51
N GLU A 144 -11.60 -4.25 18.19
CA GLU A 144 -10.96 -4.39 19.51
C GLU A 144 -9.44 -4.25 19.47
N ALA A 145 -8.81 -4.54 18.34
CA ALA A 145 -7.36 -4.45 18.17
C ALA A 145 -6.87 -3.04 17.87
N VAL A 146 -7.72 -2.15 17.35
CA VAL A 146 -7.37 -0.77 17.04
C VAL A 146 -7.38 0.08 18.32
N ASP A 147 -6.29 0.82 18.56
CA ASP A 147 -6.17 1.76 19.69
C ASP A 147 -6.10 3.22 19.26
N GLY A 148 -6.00 3.51 17.97
CA GLY A 148 -5.90 4.86 17.46
C GLY A 148 -6.39 5.03 16.03
N VAL A 149 -7.01 6.19 15.77
CA VAL A 149 -7.46 6.61 14.44
C VAL A 149 -6.88 7.99 14.15
N CYS A 150 -6.42 8.23 12.92
CA CYS A 150 -6.06 9.58 12.48
C CYS A 150 -6.39 9.83 11.01
N ALA A 151 -6.45 11.10 10.63
CA ALA A 151 -6.40 11.51 9.24
C ALA A 151 -5.01 11.26 8.68
N ALA A 152 -4.91 10.70 7.47
CA ALA A 152 -3.65 10.41 6.81
C ALA A 152 -3.66 10.80 5.33
N ILE A 153 -2.48 11.10 4.80
CA ILE A 153 -2.25 11.24 3.36
C ILE A 153 -1.26 10.14 2.96
N GLU A 154 -1.70 9.18 2.13
CA GLU A 154 -0.77 8.27 1.50
C GLU A 154 -0.01 8.98 0.39
N LEU A 155 1.28 8.67 0.28
CA LEU A 155 2.15 9.09 -0.81
C LEU A 155 2.30 7.92 -1.78
N VAL A 156 1.90 8.14 -3.02
CA VAL A 156 1.94 7.14 -4.10
C VAL A 156 2.91 7.64 -5.16
N ASP A 157 3.87 6.80 -5.58
CA ASP A 157 4.71 7.10 -6.74
C ASP A 157 4.38 6.14 -7.88
N ASP A 158 3.46 6.55 -8.76
CA ASP A 158 3.05 5.73 -9.89
C ASP A 158 4.02 5.77 -11.08
N ARG A 159 5.10 6.54 -10.97
CA ARG A 159 6.15 6.67 -11.98
C ARG A 159 5.60 6.82 -13.40
N HIS A 160 4.54 7.64 -13.57
CA HIS A 160 3.84 7.86 -14.84
C HIS A 160 3.24 6.59 -15.46
N ALA A 161 2.67 5.70 -14.63
CA ALA A 161 1.99 4.51 -15.11
C ALA A 161 0.91 4.83 -16.15
N ASP A 162 0.73 3.91 -17.07
CA ASP A 162 -0.43 3.92 -17.97
C ASP A 162 -1.55 3.08 -17.33
N TYR A 163 -2.55 3.76 -16.80
CA TYR A 163 -3.69 3.13 -16.12
C TYR A 163 -4.54 2.24 -17.05
N SER A 164 -4.45 2.42 -18.38
CA SER A 164 -5.18 1.59 -19.35
C SER A 164 -4.59 0.17 -19.47
N SER A 165 -3.34 -0.02 -19.06
CA SER A 165 -2.61 -1.29 -19.09
C SER A 165 -2.17 -1.78 -17.71
N LEU A 166 -2.72 -1.17 -16.64
CA LEU A 166 -2.39 -1.52 -15.27
C LEU A 166 -2.93 -2.92 -14.93
N ASP A 167 -2.09 -3.74 -14.32
CA ASP A 167 -2.44 -5.05 -13.78
C ASP A 167 -2.06 -5.15 -12.29
N ALA A 168 -2.83 -5.98 -11.54
CA ALA A 168 -2.64 -6.13 -10.10
C ALA A 168 -1.30 -6.79 -9.74
N ILE A 169 -0.80 -7.71 -10.55
CA ILE A 169 0.46 -8.45 -10.31
C ILE A 169 1.63 -7.47 -10.32
N SER A 170 1.70 -6.61 -11.35
CA SER A 170 2.73 -5.56 -11.44
C SER A 170 2.64 -4.56 -10.30
N LEU A 171 1.42 -4.14 -9.94
CA LEU A 171 1.18 -3.21 -8.84
C LEU A 171 1.65 -3.82 -7.51
N ILE A 172 1.31 -5.07 -7.22
CA ILE A 172 1.73 -5.78 -6.00
C ILE A 172 3.25 -5.90 -5.94
N ALA A 173 3.89 -6.37 -7.00
CA ALA A 173 5.34 -6.57 -7.03
C ALA A 173 6.11 -5.26 -6.75
N ASP A 174 5.55 -4.12 -7.15
CA ASP A 174 6.09 -2.77 -6.93
C ASP A 174 5.58 -2.11 -5.63
N ASN A 175 5.40 -2.90 -4.58
CA ASN A 175 4.94 -2.46 -3.26
C ASN A 175 3.65 -1.60 -3.31
N SER A 176 2.78 -1.89 -4.26
CA SER A 176 1.53 -1.16 -4.52
C SER A 176 1.72 0.36 -4.62
N TRP A 177 2.88 0.76 -5.18
CA TRP A 177 3.32 2.16 -5.37
C TRP A 177 3.48 2.97 -4.08
N ASN A 178 3.50 2.33 -2.90
CA ASN A 178 3.69 3.08 -1.68
C ASN A 178 5.03 3.81 -1.65
N ALA A 179 4.98 5.12 -1.55
CA ALA A 179 6.13 6.00 -1.40
C ALA A 179 6.20 6.65 0.00
N GLY A 180 5.24 6.34 0.87
CA GLY A 180 5.20 6.80 2.25
C GLY A 180 3.82 7.22 2.73
N ALA A 181 3.79 7.88 3.87
CA ALA A 181 2.58 8.43 4.47
C ALA A 181 2.87 9.73 5.23
N VAL A 182 1.88 10.64 5.26
CA VAL A 182 1.85 11.77 6.19
C VAL A 182 0.75 11.48 7.20
N LEU A 183 1.08 11.45 8.48
CA LEU A 183 0.14 11.10 9.54
C LEU A 183 -0.24 12.33 10.38
N GLY A 184 -1.54 12.45 10.64
CA GLY A 184 -2.06 13.35 11.66
C GLY A 184 -1.83 12.79 13.07
N ASN A 185 -2.42 13.45 14.07
CA ASN A 185 -2.37 12.97 15.45
C ASN A 185 -3.40 11.83 15.64
N PHE A 186 -2.97 10.73 16.23
CA PHE A 186 -3.87 9.66 16.62
C PHE A 186 -4.75 10.07 17.81
N VAL A 187 -6.03 9.74 17.72
CA VAL A 187 -6.99 9.84 18.82
C VAL A 187 -7.40 8.44 19.28
N SER A 188 -7.66 8.28 20.58
CA SER A 188 -8.15 7.04 21.19
C SER A 188 -9.63 7.21 21.54
N GLY A 189 -10.50 7.07 20.59
CA GLY A 189 -11.95 7.23 20.75
C GLY A 189 -12.51 7.91 19.53
N TRP A 190 -13.44 7.27 18.92
CA TRP A 190 -14.07 7.69 17.67
C TRP A 190 -15.48 7.11 17.58
N ASP A 191 -16.30 7.75 16.77
CA ASP A 191 -17.60 7.25 16.40
C ASP A 191 -17.49 6.14 15.34
N ASP A 192 -18.62 5.73 14.72
CA ASP A 192 -18.63 4.79 13.62
C ASP A 192 -17.68 5.23 12.47
N LEU A 193 -16.63 4.43 12.25
CA LEU A 193 -15.61 4.70 11.22
C LEU A 193 -16.23 4.85 9.82
N SER A 194 -17.33 4.14 9.53
CA SER A 194 -18.01 4.21 8.23
C SER A 194 -18.68 5.55 7.99
N ALA A 195 -19.08 6.23 9.06
CA ALA A 195 -19.75 7.53 9.02
C ALA A 195 -18.79 8.71 9.03
N LEU A 196 -17.51 8.50 9.37
CA LEU A 196 -16.51 9.58 9.38
C LEU A 196 -16.46 10.28 8.02
N CYS A 197 -16.58 11.60 8.05
CA CYS A 197 -16.52 12.45 6.87
C CYS A 197 -15.13 13.09 6.75
N GLY A 198 -14.47 12.88 5.62
CA GLY A 198 -13.22 13.54 5.27
C GLY A 198 -13.43 14.64 4.24
N ILE A 199 -12.82 15.80 4.48
CA ILE A 199 -12.87 16.97 3.60
C ILE A 199 -11.45 17.27 3.12
N VAL A 200 -11.27 17.26 1.81
CA VAL A 200 -9.99 17.59 1.15
C VAL A 200 -10.02 19.04 0.71
N ARG A 201 -8.99 19.80 1.10
CA ARG A 201 -8.80 21.19 0.64
C ARG A 201 -7.47 21.32 -0.10
N LEU A 202 -7.50 22.07 -1.19
CA LEU A 202 -6.33 22.54 -1.92
C LEU A 202 -6.21 24.05 -1.75
N ASN A 203 -5.11 24.52 -1.16
CA ASN A 203 -4.87 25.92 -0.87
C ASN A 203 -6.03 26.57 -0.09
N GLY A 204 -6.60 25.82 0.88
CA GLY A 204 -7.71 26.25 1.72
C GLY A 204 -9.12 26.11 1.10
N ILE A 205 -9.22 25.74 -0.17
CA ILE A 205 -10.51 25.58 -0.87
C ILE A 205 -10.89 24.09 -0.86
N GLU A 206 -12.11 23.75 -0.42
CA GLU A 206 -12.62 22.38 -0.51
C GLU A 206 -12.72 21.95 -1.97
N ILE A 207 -12.08 20.82 -2.30
CA ILE A 207 -12.04 20.26 -3.65
C ILE A 207 -12.67 18.87 -3.71
N ASP A 208 -12.79 18.19 -2.57
CA ASP A 208 -13.34 16.85 -2.50
C ASP A 208 -13.86 16.52 -1.11
N ARG A 209 -14.71 15.49 -1.03
CA ARG A 209 -15.29 14.97 0.20
C ARG A 209 -15.54 13.47 0.04
N GLY A 210 -15.27 12.70 1.09
CA GLY A 210 -15.55 11.27 1.13
C GLY A 210 -15.93 10.80 2.52
N TYR A 211 -16.28 9.54 2.62
CA TYR A 211 -16.72 8.93 3.88
C TYR A 211 -16.02 7.60 4.09
N GLY A 212 -15.86 7.19 5.35
CA GLY A 212 -15.24 5.90 5.67
C GLY A 212 -15.92 4.71 4.96
N ARG A 213 -17.22 4.77 4.73
CA ARG A 213 -17.95 3.73 3.98
C ARG A 213 -17.57 3.61 2.50
N ASP A 214 -16.89 4.59 1.93
CA ASP A 214 -16.42 4.54 0.54
C ASP A 214 -15.30 3.51 0.36
N VAL A 215 -14.69 3.08 1.46
CA VAL A 215 -13.69 2.03 1.52
C VAL A 215 -14.37 0.69 1.85
N LEU A 216 -14.79 -0.04 0.82
CA LEU A 216 -15.43 -1.37 0.93
C LEU A 216 -16.59 -1.43 1.94
N GLY A 217 -17.28 -0.31 2.20
CA GLY A 217 -18.38 -0.21 3.14
C GLY A 217 -17.99 0.17 4.57
N HIS A 218 -16.79 -0.22 5.02
CA HIS A 218 -16.29 0.10 6.36
C HIS A 218 -14.75 -0.04 6.43
N PRO A 219 -13.99 0.87 7.09
CA PRO A 219 -12.52 0.79 7.19
C PRO A 219 -11.98 -0.48 7.85
N LEU A 220 -12.76 -1.15 8.68
CA LEU A 220 -12.36 -2.45 9.27
C LEU A 220 -12.38 -3.60 8.25
N VAL A 221 -13.13 -3.50 7.15
CA VAL A 221 -13.18 -4.55 6.12
C VAL A 221 -11.80 -4.76 5.49
N PRO A 222 -11.13 -3.74 4.92
CA PRO A 222 -9.79 -3.91 4.39
C PRO A 222 -8.75 -4.28 5.47
N LEU A 223 -8.87 -3.79 6.71
CA LEU A 223 -7.99 -4.20 7.81
C LEU A 223 -8.15 -5.70 8.11
N THR A 224 -9.38 -6.21 8.18
CA THR A 224 -9.68 -7.64 8.35
C THR A 224 -9.10 -8.47 7.22
N TRP A 225 -9.27 -8.00 5.97
CA TRP A 225 -8.66 -8.64 4.82
C TRP A 225 -7.14 -8.70 4.94
N LEU A 226 -6.49 -7.59 5.31
CA LEU A 226 -5.03 -7.52 5.46
C LEU A 226 -4.52 -8.51 6.52
N ALA A 227 -5.15 -8.55 7.70
CA ALA A 227 -4.77 -9.46 8.78
C ALA A 227 -4.83 -10.93 8.33
N ASN A 228 -5.92 -11.32 7.65
CA ASN A 228 -6.09 -12.66 7.12
C ASN A 228 -5.15 -12.94 5.93
N HIS A 229 -4.88 -11.96 5.09
CA HIS A 229 -3.93 -12.09 3.98
C HIS A 229 -2.50 -12.36 4.50
N LEU A 230 -2.04 -11.58 5.47
CA LEU A 230 -0.72 -11.75 6.08
C LEU A 230 -0.59 -13.10 6.79
N ALA A 231 -1.65 -13.57 7.47
CA ALA A 231 -1.68 -14.85 8.15
C ALA A 231 -1.44 -16.04 7.22
N ARG A 232 -1.82 -15.96 5.93
CA ARG A 232 -1.53 -17.00 4.93
C ARG A 232 -0.03 -17.29 4.76
N THR A 233 0.82 -16.33 5.09
CA THR A 233 2.28 -16.44 5.03
C THR A 233 2.94 -16.41 6.41
N ALA A 234 2.18 -16.76 7.47
CA ALA A 234 2.60 -16.76 8.86
C ALA A 234 3.13 -15.39 9.33
N LYS A 235 2.66 -14.30 8.73
CA LYS A 235 2.92 -12.93 9.17
C LYS A 235 1.72 -12.41 9.96
N GLY A 236 1.99 -11.61 11.00
CA GLY A 236 0.97 -10.93 11.80
C GLY A 236 1.16 -9.42 11.78
N LEU A 237 0.13 -8.70 12.18
CA LEU A 237 0.23 -7.29 12.52
C LEU A 237 0.69 -7.15 13.97
N ARG A 238 1.46 -6.12 14.27
CA ARG A 238 2.03 -5.87 15.60
C ARG A 238 1.39 -4.64 16.24
N ALA A 239 1.42 -4.60 17.55
CA ALA A 239 1.10 -3.38 18.29
C ALA A 239 1.97 -2.22 17.79
N GLY A 240 1.34 -1.09 17.49
CA GLY A 240 1.97 0.08 16.91
C GLY A 240 1.96 0.13 15.38
N ASP A 241 1.69 -0.97 14.68
CA ASP A 241 1.56 -0.94 13.22
C ASP A 241 0.44 0.01 12.79
N VAL A 242 0.73 0.81 11.77
CA VAL A 242 -0.22 1.74 11.15
C VAL A 242 -0.75 1.14 9.86
N VAL A 243 -2.07 1.13 9.70
CA VAL A 243 -2.72 0.64 8.48
C VAL A 243 -3.50 1.76 7.81
N LEU A 244 -3.11 2.10 6.59
CA LEU A 244 -3.87 2.97 5.69
C LEU A 244 -4.94 2.12 5.01
N THR A 245 -6.22 2.50 5.18
CA THR A 245 -7.35 1.62 4.86
C THR A 245 -7.87 1.76 3.43
N GLY A 246 -7.34 2.68 2.66
CA GLY A 246 -7.75 3.02 1.30
C GLY A 246 -8.30 4.44 1.20
N SER A 247 -8.13 5.04 0.05
CA SER A 247 -8.54 6.43 -0.17
C SER A 247 -10.05 6.59 -0.19
N ILE A 248 -10.54 7.60 0.55
CA ILE A 248 -11.95 8.01 0.57
C ILE A 248 -12.26 9.13 -0.43
N ALA A 249 -11.24 9.62 -1.14
CA ALA A 249 -11.36 10.65 -2.17
C ALA A 249 -10.45 10.29 -3.37
N PRO A 250 -10.68 10.87 -4.56
CA PRO A 250 -9.83 10.62 -5.72
C PRO A 250 -8.37 11.02 -5.49
N THR A 251 -7.42 10.21 -5.98
CA THR A 251 -5.99 10.53 -6.00
C THR A 251 -5.74 11.88 -6.67
N ARG A 252 -4.91 12.73 -6.07
CA ARG A 252 -4.49 14.00 -6.62
C ARG A 252 -3.00 13.95 -6.97
N PHE A 253 -2.64 14.54 -8.12
CA PHE A 253 -1.25 14.69 -8.55
C PHE A 253 -0.83 16.14 -8.34
N PRO A 254 -0.09 16.43 -7.25
CA PRO A 254 0.21 17.79 -6.83
C PRO A 254 1.21 18.50 -7.74
N HIS A 255 1.14 19.85 -7.72
CA HIS A 255 2.12 20.75 -8.34
C HIS A 255 2.90 21.50 -7.25
N ALA A 256 4.09 21.96 -7.61
CA ALA A 256 4.90 22.78 -6.71
C ALA A 256 4.15 24.05 -6.27
N GLY A 257 4.20 24.36 -4.98
CA GLY A 257 3.49 25.47 -4.35
C GLY A 257 2.09 25.15 -3.83
N GLU A 258 1.57 23.95 -4.11
CA GLU A 258 0.27 23.52 -3.60
C GLU A 258 0.36 23.05 -2.14
N ASN A 259 -0.75 23.29 -1.40
CA ASN A 259 -0.92 22.82 -0.04
C ASN A 259 -2.21 22.01 0.04
N PHE A 260 -2.11 20.80 0.58
CA PHE A 260 -3.27 19.95 0.84
C PHE A 260 -3.53 19.88 2.33
N ASP A 261 -4.79 20.09 2.72
CA ASP A 261 -5.31 19.81 4.05
C ASP A 261 -6.39 18.74 3.93
N PHE A 262 -6.31 17.73 4.76
CA PHE A 262 -7.34 16.71 4.88
C PHE A 262 -7.88 16.69 6.31
N ASP A 263 -9.15 17.06 6.45
CA ASP A 263 -9.84 17.18 7.72
C ASP A 263 -10.82 16.01 7.88
N LEU A 264 -10.48 15.09 8.77
CA LEU A 264 -11.35 13.97 9.15
C LEU A 264 -12.20 14.43 10.34
N ILE A 265 -13.45 14.78 10.08
CA ILE A 265 -14.36 15.42 11.03
C ILE A 265 -14.54 14.56 12.28
N GLY A 266 -14.28 15.15 13.46
CA GLY A 266 -14.35 14.48 14.75
C GLY A 266 -13.08 13.72 15.15
N VAL A 267 -12.07 13.64 14.26
CA VAL A 267 -10.81 12.94 14.51
C VAL A 267 -9.64 13.92 14.49
N GLY A 268 -9.47 14.67 13.40
CA GLY A 268 -8.37 15.63 13.28
C GLY A 268 -7.97 15.89 11.84
N THR A 269 -6.90 16.67 11.67
CA THR A 269 -6.45 17.16 10.37
C THR A 269 -5.01 16.70 10.10
N VAL A 270 -4.71 16.40 8.84
CA VAL A 270 -3.36 16.23 8.32
C VAL A 270 -3.15 17.21 7.17
N ALA A 271 -1.95 17.79 7.09
CA ALA A 271 -1.60 18.76 6.07
C ALA A 271 -0.23 18.47 5.46
N VAL A 272 -0.04 18.87 4.20
CA VAL A 272 1.24 18.78 3.51
C VAL A 272 1.42 19.94 2.54
N ARG A 273 2.65 20.45 2.44
CA ARG A 273 3.09 21.42 1.42
C ARG A 273 3.92 20.71 0.37
N VAL A 274 3.81 21.17 -0.86
CA VAL A 274 4.52 20.58 -1.99
C VAL A 274 5.49 21.58 -2.59
N SER A 275 6.75 21.16 -2.72
CA SER A 275 7.81 21.95 -3.36
C SER A 275 8.43 21.18 -4.52
N GLY A 276 9.22 21.85 -5.36
CA GLY A 276 9.91 21.18 -6.46
C GLY A 276 10.43 22.10 -7.55
#